data_e417fd159186b2edfda10e1a376d6826
#
_entry.id   e417fd159186b2edfda10e1a376d6826
#
_cell.length_a   1.000
_cell.length_b   1.000
_cell.length_c   1.000
_cell.angle_alpha   90.00
_cell.angle_beta   90.00
_cell.angle_gamma   90.00
#
_symmetry.space_group_name_H-M   'P 1'
#
loop_
_entity.id
_entity.type
_entity.pdbx_description
1 polymer ?
#
loop_
_entity_poly.entity_id
_entity_poly.type
_entity_poly.pdbx_seq_one_letter_code
_entity_poly.pdbx_strand_id
1 'polypeptide(L)'
;TTVTAMVGAMLRKANWNVEVAGNISPAVLNALMHCMDTNHWPQAWALETSSFQLETTAHLNADVATVLNLSEDHLDRYASMQDYTLAKARVFLHEKTGAGIQVLNRDDPAVCAMALTDRKQITFGLGIPPTSIDFGILHEDDDTWLMEGDQRLMKSSELVVHGLHNAANALAALAMCRSVGVSIA
;
A
#
# COMPACT_ATOMS: atom_id res chain seq x y z
N THR A 1 4.08 -6.73 -5.63
CA THR A 1 5.30 -7.19 -4.92
C THR A 1 6.20 -6.03 -4.52
N THR A 2 6.52 -5.10 -5.44
CA THR A 2 7.47 -4.00 -5.17
C THR A 2 7.07 -3.14 -3.95
N VAL A 3 5.82 -2.70 -3.85
CA VAL A 3 5.36 -1.88 -2.71
C VAL A 3 5.43 -2.65 -1.40
N THR A 4 5.02 -3.91 -1.38
CA THR A 4 5.10 -4.75 -0.16
C THR A 4 6.54 -4.90 0.32
N ALA A 5 7.49 -5.12 -0.61
CA ALA A 5 8.91 -5.17 -0.29
C ALA A 5 9.45 -3.83 0.24
N MET A 6 9.04 -2.71 -0.38
CA MET A 6 9.42 -1.36 0.07
C MET A 6 8.89 -1.08 1.49
N VAL A 7 7.61 -1.38 1.76
CA VAL A 7 7.00 -1.23 3.10
C VAL A 7 7.79 -2.03 4.12
N GLY A 8 8.06 -3.31 3.83
CA GLY A 8 8.86 -4.17 4.73
C GLY A 8 10.25 -3.61 5.00
N ALA A 9 10.94 -3.10 3.96
CA ALA A 9 12.26 -2.49 4.10
C ALA A 9 12.22 -1.19 4.94
N MET A 10 11.24 -0.32 4.69
CA MET A 10 11.07 0.93 5.42
C MET A 10 10.75 0.69 6.90
N LEU A 11 9.85 -0.24 7.21
CA LEU A 11 9.51 -0.59 8.57
C LEU A 11 10.74 -1.17 9.32
N ARG A 12 11.51 -2.07 8.68
CA ARG A 12 12.76 -2.59 9.26
C ARG A 12 13.79 -1.48 9.50
N LYS A 13 13.90 -0.53 8.57
CA LYS A 13 14.79 0.64 8.74
C LYS A 13 14.35 1.52 9.91
N ALA A 14 13.06 1.57 10.20
CA ALA A 14 12.49 2.21 11.38
C ALA A 14 12.59 1.36 12.67
N ASN A 15 13.38 0.28 12.66
CA ASN A 15 13.61 -0.67 13.75
C ASN A 15 12.36 -1.46 14.18
N TRP A 16 11.42 -1.68 13.28
CA TRP A 16 10.31 -2.59 13.53
C TRP A 16 10.72 -4.02 13.18
N ASN A 17 10.27 -4.98 13.99
CA ASN A 17 10.30 -6.38 13.61
C ASN A 17 9.12 -6.66 12.66
N VAL A 18 9.42 -7.03 11.39
CA VAL A 18 8.41 -7.09 10.31
C VAL A 18 8.54 -8.38 9.53
N GLU A 19 7.43 -9.08 9.41
CA GLU A 19 7.26 -10.15 8.43
C GLU A 19 6.66 -9.62 7.12
N VAL A 20 7.21 -10.11 6.00
CA VAL A 20 6.74 -9.80 4.65
C VAL A 20 6.30 -11.11 4.02
N ALA A 21 5.02 -11.23 3.69
CA ALA A 21 4.46 -12.50 3.22
C ALA A 21 3.21 -12.28 2.33
N GLY A 22 2.63 -13.34 1.83
CA GLY A 22 1.33 -13.30 1.16
C GLY A 22 1.30 -13.92 -0.21
N ASN A 23 0.82 -13.20 -1.21
CA ASN A 23 0.88 -13.60 -2.63
C ASN A 23 2.31 -13.48 -3.20
N ILE A 24 3.27 -13.50 -2.33
CA ILE A 24 4.72 -13.58 -2.53
C ILE A 24 5.28 -14.61 -1.56
N SER A 25 6.53 -15.02 -1.76
CA SER A 25 7.21 -15.92 -0.81
C SER A 25 7.76 -15.14 0.39
N PRO A 26 7.59 -15.67 1.62
CA PRO A 26 6.84 -16.88 1.97
C PRO A 26 5.32 -16.68 1.93
N ALA A 27 4.55 -17.75 1.76
CA ALA A 27 3.12 -17.73 1.99
C ALA A 27 2.81 -17.38 3.46
N VAL A 28 1.69 -16.69 3.72
CA VAL A 28 1.33 -16.22 5.08
C VAL A 28 1.36 -17.34 6.11
N LEU A 29 0.80 -18.51 5.79
CA LEU A 29 0.80 -19.65 6.72
C LEU A 29 2.19 -20.17 7.03
N ASN A 30 3.10 -20.20 6.06
CA ASN A 30 4.48 -20.64 6.29
C ASN A 30 5.22 -19.66 7.20
N ALA A 31 5.04 -18.34 6.97
CA ALA A 31 5.60 -17.32 7.83
C ALA A 31 5.04 -17.40 9.26
N LEU A 32 3.73 -17.60 9.39
CA LEU A 32 3.07 -17.77 10.69
C LEU A 32 3.60 -19.00 11.45
N MET A 33 3.69 -20.14 10.79
CA MET A 33 4.24 -21.37 11.39
C MET A 33 5.68 -21.16 11.84
N HIS A 34 6.51 -20.48 11.03
CA HIS A 34 7.87 -20.14 11.44
C HIS A 34 7.91 -19.26 12.71
N CYS A 35 7.05 -18.25 12.79
CA CYS A 35 6.93 -17.41 14.00
C CYS A 35 6.54 -18.25 15.23
N MET A 36 5.61 -19.21 15.08
CA MET A 36 5.18 -20.10 16.15
C MET A 36 6.32 -21.03 16.59
N ASP A 37 7.02 -21.66 15.65
CA ASP A 37 8.11 -22.61 15.92
C ASP A 37 9.30 -21.94 16.60
N THR A 38 9.61 -20.70 16.21
CA THR A 38 10.72 -19.92 16.75
C THR A 38 10.34 -19.06 17.96
N ASN A 39 9.05 -18.97 18.28
CA ASN A 39 8.47 -18.04 19.24
C ASN A 39 8.92 -16.59 19.02
N HIS A 40 9.08 -16.20 17.76
CA HIS A 40 9.51 -14.87 17.34
C HIS A 40 8.41 -14.17 16.57
N TRP A 41 7.67 -13.30 17.26
CA TRP A 41 6.50 -12.63 16.70
C TRP A 41 6.86 -11.25 16.14
N PRO A 42 6.43 -10.92 14.92
CA PRO A 42 6.63 -9.59 14.35
C PRO A 42 5.71 -8.56 15.00
N GLN A 43 6.15 -7.30 14.97
CA GLN A 43 5.34 -6.14 15.36
C GLN A 43 4.36 -5.74 14.24
N ALA A 44 4.72 -6.05 13.00
CA ALA A 44 3.90 -5.77 11.83
C ALA A 44 4.02 -6.86 10.76
N TRP A 45 2.96 -7.01 9.99
CA TRP A 45 2.89 -7.85 8.81
C TRP A 45 2.70 -6.97 7.58
N ALA A 46 3.63 -6.99 6.64
CA ALA A 46 3.46 -6.42 5.32
C ALA A 46 2.98 -7.50 4.36
N LEU A 47 1.69 -7.49 4.04
CA LEU A 47 1.04 -8.55 3.28
C LEU A 47 0.73 -8.13 1.85
N GLU A 48 1.13 -8.95 0.88
CA GLU A 48 0.60 -8.88 -0.48
C GLU A 48 -0.59 -9.84 -0.61
N THR A 49 -1.70 -9.36 -1.16
CA THR A 49 -2.90 -10.17 -1.36
C THR A 49 -3.35 -10.12 -2.82
N SER A 50 -3.76 -11.27 -3.35
CA SER A 50 -4.46 -11.36 -4.65
C SER A 50 -5.96 -11.15 -4.48
N SER A 51 -6.64 -10.80 -5.57
CA SER A 51 -8.11 -10.75 -5.60
C SER A 51 -8.73 -12.08 -5.18
N PHE A 52 -8.14 -13.20 -5.58
CA PHE A 52 -8.61 -14.56 -5.24
C PHE A 52 -8.54 -14.84 -3.73
N GLN A 53 -7.48 -14.42 -3.07
CA GLN A 53 -7.36 -14.53 -1.62
C GLN A 53 -8.38 -13.64 -0.91
N LEU A 54 -8.60 -12.42 -1.41
CA LEU A 54 -9.55 -11.48 -0.85
C LEU A 54 -11.00 -11.97 -0.97
N GLU A 55 -11.37 -12.71 -2.02
CA GLU A 55 -12.70 -13.31 -2.17
C GLU A 55 -13.06 -14.25 -1.00
N THR A 56 -12.08 -15.00 -0.52
CA THR A 56 -12.26 -16.00 0.55
C THR A 56 -11.91 -15.47 1.93
N THR A 57 -11.37 -14.25 2.02
CA THR A 57 -11.04 -13.60 3.29
C THR A 57 -12.24 -12.83 3.81
N ALA A 58 -12.79 -13.24 4.94
CA ALA A 58 -13.94 -12.57 5.56
C ALA A 58 -13.53 -11.23 6.17
N HIS A 59 -12.47 -11.23 6.98
CA HIS A 59 -12.01 -10.08 7.75
C HIS A 59 -10.48 -10.02 7.73
N LEU A 60 -9.91 -9.08 6.96
CA LEU A 60 -8.47 -8.83 6.99
C LEU A 60 -8.10 -7.90 8.16
N ASN A 61 -8.97 -6.93 8.46
CA ASN A 61 -8.80 -5.95 9.54
C ASN A 61 -7.44 -5.23 9.49
N ALA A 62 -7.01 -4.84 8.29
CA ALA A 62 -5.73 -4.18 8.10
C ALA A 62 -5.73 -2.78 8.71
N ASP A 63 -4.66 -2.42 9.46
CA ASP A 63 -4.47 -1.06 9.99
C ASP A 63 -4.35 -0.04 8.86
N VAL A 64 -3.69 -0.43 7.76
CA VAL A 64 -3.60 0.34 6.53
C VAL A 64 -3.63 -0.60 5.33
N ALA A 65 -4.36 -0.22 4.30
CA ALA A 65 -4.45 -0.98 3.06
C ALA A 65 -4.39 -0.07 1.83
N THR A 66 -3.96 -0.64 0.70
CA THR A 66 -3.91 0.05 -0.60
C THR A 66 -4.29 -0.88 -1.74
N VAL A 67 -4.91 -0.32 -2.76
CA VAL A 67 -4.96 -0.85 -4.11
C VAL A 67 -4.15 0.12 -4.98
N LEU A 68 -3.12 -0.38 -5.67
CA LEU A 68 -2.16 0.50 -6.37
C LEU A 68 -2.72 1.03 -7.67
N ASN A 69 -3.30 0.15 -8.45
CA ASN A 69 -3.97 0.44 -9.72
C ASN A 69 -4.89 -0.72 -10.12
N LEU A 70 -5.79 -0.45 -11.05
CA LEU A 70 -6.64 -1.43 -11.68
C LEU A 70 -6.44 -1.40 -13.18
N SER A 71 -6.02 -2.52 -13.74
CA SER A 71 -5.99 -2.79 -15.17
C SER A 71 -6.80 -4.05 -15.46
N GLU A 72 -7.25 -4.20 -16.68
CA GLU A 72 -7.89 -5.44 -17.11
C GLU A 72 -6.96 -6.62 -16.89
N ASP A 73 -7.37 -7.51 -16.00
CA ASP A 73 -6.67 -8.74 -15.66
C ASP A 73 -7.67 -9.76 -15.14
N HIS A 74 -7.37 -11.05 -15.29
CA HIS A 74 -8.20 -12.14 -14.78
C HIS A 74 -9.65 -12.14 -15.27
N LEU A 75 -9.93 -11.63 -16.49
CA LEU A 75 -11.28 -11.64 -17.10
C LEU A 75 -11.74 -13.06 -17.48
N ASP A 76 -10.87 -14.04 -17.42
CA ASP A 76 -11.20 -15.47 -17.50
C ASP A 76 -11.91 -15.98 -16.24
N ARG A 77 -11.73 -15.30 -15.10
CA ARG A 77 -12.33 -15.66 -13.81
C ARG A 77 -13.46 -14.73 -13.37
N TYR A 78 -13.39 -13.46 -13.69
CA TYR A 78 -14.39 -12.45 -13.30
C TYR A 78 -15.35 -12.20 -14.46
N ALA A 79 -16.65 -12.15 -14.16
CA ALA A 79 -17.67 -11.86 -15.17
C ALA A 79 -17.56 -10.43 -15.71
N SER A 80 -16.97 -9.50 -14.95
CA SER A 80 -16.77 -8.11 -15.33
C SER A 80 -15.61 -7.47 -14.57
N MET A 81 -15.12 -6.34 -15.09
CA MET A 81 -14.18 -5.48 -14.35
C MET A 81 -14.76 -4.96 -13.04
N GLN A 82 -16.06 -4.83 -12.94
CA GLN A 82 -16.73 -4.43 -11.70
C GLN A 82 -16.57 -5.50 -10.63
N ASP A 83 -16.77 -6.78 -10.97
CA ASP A 83 -16.59 -7.91 -10.03
C ASP A 83 -15.15 -8.01 -9.55
N TYR A 84 -14.18 -7.85 -10.47
CA TYR A 84 -12.76 -7.78 -10.14
C TYR A 84 -12.43 -6.62 -9.19
N THR A 85 -12.99 -5.44 -9.47
CA THR A 85 -12.84 -4.25 -8.63
C THR A 85 -13.40 -4.48 -7.22
N LEU A 86 -14.60 -5.05 -7.13
CA LEU A 86 -15.24 -5.41 -5.85
C LEU A 86 -14.42 -6.43 -5.06
N ALA A 87 -13.86 -7.43 -5.73
CA ALA A 87 -12.98 -8.42 -5.07
C ALA A 87 -11.74 -7.74 -4.47
N LYS A 88 -11.08 -6.85 -5.20
CA LYS A 88 -9.92 -6.09 -4.69
C LYS A 88 -10.30 -5.11 -3.58
N ALA A 89 -11.45 -4.43 -3.67
CA ALA A 89 -11.91 -3.49 -2.66
C ALA A 89 -12.11 -4.13 -1.29
N ARG A 90 -12.25 -5.47 -1.23
CA ARG A 90 -12.34 -6.22 0.04
C ARG A 90 -11.10 -6.05 0.92
N VAL A 91 -9.96 -5.65 0.38
CA VAL A 91 -8.76 -5.32 1.19
C VAL A 91 -9.04 -4.22 2.23
N PHE A 92 -10.04 -3.38 1.96
CA PHE A 92 -10.45 -2.30 2.85
C PHE A 92 -11.51 -2.72 3.88
N LEU A 93 -12.02 -3.96 3.85
CA LEU A 93 -13.01 -4.42 4.84
C LEU A 93 -12.40 -4.52 6.23
N HIS A 94 -13.14 -4.01 7.20
CA HIS A 94 -12.77 -4.03 8.61
C HIS A 94 -14.02 -4.20 9.46
N GLU A 95 -13.97 -5.02 10.50
CA GLU A 95 -15.12 -5.29 11.40
C GLU A 95 -15.57 -4.04 12.15
N LYS A 96 -14.62 -3.18 12.53
CA LYS A 96 -14.93 -1.93 13.24
C LYS A 96 -15.19 -0.82 12.22
N THR A 97 -16.33 -0.20 12.29
CA THR A 97 -16.67 0.99 11.51
C THR A 97 -15.65 2.10 11.79
N GLY A 98 -15.19 2.76 10.75
CA GLY A 98 -14.22 3.84 10.84
C GLY A 98 -12.77 3.41 11.12
N ALA A 99 -12.50 2.11 11.30
CA ALA A 99 -11.15 1.63 11.53
C ALA A 99 -10.43 1.27 10.21
N GLY A 100 -9.09 1.29 10.26
CA GLY A 100 -8.23 1.12 9.09
C GLY A 100 -8.11 2.40 8.26
N ILE A 101 -6.96 2.57 7.63
CA ILE A 101 -6.65 3.72 6.78
C ILE A 101 -6.61 3.25 5.34
N GLN A 102 -7.27 3.98 4.44
CA GLN A 102 -7.18 3.76 3.01
C GLN A 102 -6.07 4.62 2.41
N VAL A 103 -5.11 3.98 1.77
CA VAL A 103 -4.13 4.66 0.91
C VAL A 103 -4.56 4.46 -0.54
N LEU A 104 -4.96 5.53 -1.20
CA LEU A 104 -5.61 5.49 -2.52
C LEU A 104 -4.74 6.16 -3.58
N ASN A 105 -4.62 5.50 -4.73
CA ASN A 105 -4.02 6.11 -5.91
C ASN A 105 -5.02 7.09 -6.54
N ARG A 106 -4.74 8.41 -6.43
CA ARG A 106 -5.64 9.44 -6.99
C ARG A 106 -5.58 9.54 -8.52
N ASP A 107 -4.55 8.94 -9.15
CA ASP A 107 -4.40 8.93 -10.61
C ASP A 107 -5.19 7.78 -11.25
N ASP A 108 -5.79 6.87 -10.44
CA ASP A 108 -6.64 5.78 -10.91
C ASP A 108 -8.09 6.00 -10.45
N PRO A 109 -9.01 6.37 -11.37
CA PRO A 109 -10.40 6.62 -11.02
C PRO A 109 -11.13 5.42 -10.41
N ALA A 110 -10.76 4.19 -10.80
CA ALA A 110 -11.37 2.98 -10.26
C ALA A 110 -10.92 2.72 -8.81
N VAL A 111 -9.68 3.06 -8.48
CA VAL A 111 -9.19 3.04 -7.09
C VAL A 111 -9.84 4.14 -6.27
N CYS A 112 -9.95 5.36 -6.81
CA CYS A 112 -10.66 6.46 -6.14
C CYS A 112 -12.11 6.10 -5.80
N ALA A 113 -12.79 5.36 -6.68
CA ALA A 113 -14.16 4.91 -6.47
C ALA A 113 -14.33 3.90 -5.31
N MET A 114 -13.22 3.31 -4.82
CA MET A 114 -13.22 2.44 -3.63
C MET A 114 -13.18 3.21 -2.30
N ALA A 115 -13.14 4.54 -2.33
CA ALA A 115 -13.10 5.38 -1.14
C ALA A 115 -14.32 5.16 -0.23
N LEU A 116 -14.09 4.89 1.05
CA LEU A 116 -15.11 4.72 2.07
C LEU A 116 -15.21 6.00 2.91
N THR A 117 -16.39 6.59 2.97
CA THR A 117 -16.59 7.90 3.62
C THR A 117 -16.39 7.90 5.14
N ASP A 118 -16.48 6.73 5.76
CA ASP A 118 -16.27 6.53 7.19
C ASP A 118 -14.81 6.23 7.56
N ARG A 119 -13.88 6.29 6.60
CA ARG A 119 -12.46 5.94 6.79
C ARG A 119 -11.55 7.14 6.60
N LYS A 120 -10.45 7.14 7.35
CA LYS A 120 -9.34 8.05 7.06
C LYS A 120 -8.73 7.66 5.72
N GLN A 121 -8.55 8.64 4.86
CA GLN A 121 -7.97 8.47 3.53
C GLN A 121 -6.69 9.29 3.43
N ILE A 122 -5.70 8.72 2.79
CA ILE A 122 -4.47 9.37 2.36
C ILE A 122 -4.32 9.02 0.89
N THR A 123 -3.98 9.98 0.05
CA THR A 123 -3.80 9.72 -1.37
C THR A 123 -2.33 9.79 -1.79
N PHE A 124 -1.99 9.05 -2.83
CA PHE A 124 -0.73 9.21 -3.55
C PHE A 124 -0.99 9.36 -5.06
N GLY A 125 -0.05 9.95 -5.77
CA GLY A 125 -0.13 10.10 -7.22
C GLY A 125 1.05 10.87 -7.77
N LEU A 126 1.14 10.97 -9.11
CA LEU A 126 2.25 11.61 -9.82
C LEU A 126 2.06 13.13 -10.03
N GLY A 127 1.10 13.73 -9.36
CA GLY A 127 0.92 15.18 -9.29
C GLY A 127 1.26 15.73 -7.90
N ILE A 128 1.15 17.05 -7.74
CA ILE A 128 1.36 17.75 -6.47
C ILE A 128 0.36 17.21 -5.43
N PRO A 129 0.79 16.98 -4.17
CA PRO A 129 -0.12 16.57 -3.10
C PRO A 129 -1.24 17.58 -2.88
N PRO A 130 -2.52 17.16 -2.84
CA PRO A 130 -3.63 18.09 -2.64
C PRO A 130 -3.77 18.58 -1.19
N THR A 131 -3.27 17.84 -0.23
CA THR A 131 -3.29 18.20 1.21
C THR A 131 -1.96 17.89 1.89
N SER A 132 -1.81 18.35 3.14
CA SER A 132 -0.58 18.15 3.92
C SER A 132 -0.28 16.69 4.31
N ILE A 133 -1.25 15.80 4.16
CA ILE A 133 -1.09 14.37 4.49
C ILE A 133 -1.01 13.47 3.26
N ASP A 134 -1.16 14.04 2.07
CA ASP A 134 -1.10 13.30 0.81
C ASP A 134 0.32 13.25 0.26
N PHE A 135 0.55 12.28 -0.61
CA PHE A 135 1.86 12.05 -1.22
C PHE A 135 1.82 12.32 -2.72
N GLY A 136 2.91 12.86 -3.26
CA GLY A 136 2.97 13.20 -4.67
C GLY A 136 4.36 13.53 -5.14
N ILE A 137 4.44 14.13 -6.32
CA ILE A 137 5.71 14.61 -6.88
C ILE A 137 5.62 16.12 -7.18
N LEU A 138 6.78 16.76 -7.09
CA LEU A 138 7.01 18.12 -7.55
C LEU A 138 8.14 18.09 -8.59
N HIS A 139 7.88 18.60 -9.78
CA HIS A 139 8.91 18.87 -10.77
C HIS A 139 9.44 20.28 -10.57
N GLU A 140 10.75 20.40 -10.39
CA GLU A 140 11.42 21.69 -10.20
C GLU A 140 12.78 21.62 -10.90
N ASP A 141 12.97 22.49 -11.86
CA ASP A 141 14.11 22.48 -12.76
C ASP A 141 14.29 21.10 -13.42
N ASP A 142 15.45 20.46 -13.27
CA ASP A 142 15.75 19.12 -13.79
C ASP A 142 15.45 18.01 -12.76
N ASP A 143 14.94 18.35 -11.58
CA ASP A 143 14.68 17.42 -10.48
C ASP A 143 13.22 17.06 -10.37
N THR A 144 12.95 15.84 -9.94
CA THR A 144 11.63 15.37 -9.52
C THR A 144 11.70 14.95 -8.06
N TRP A 145 10.97 15.64 -7.19
CA TRP A 145 10.93 15.40 -5.75
C TRP A 145 9.72 14.55 -5.37
N LEU A 146 9.93 13.57 -4.50
CA LEU A 146 8.85 12.90 -3.77
C LEU A 146 8.45 13.81 -2.60
N MET A 147 7.15 13.99 -2.42
CA MET A 147 6.55 14.94 -1.48
C MET A 147 5.60 14.28 -0.49
N GLU A 148 5.55 14.79 0.75
CA GLU A 148 4.42 14.65 1.68
C GLU A 148 3.87 16.07 1.92
N GLY A 149 2.67 16.37 1.44
CA GLY A 149 2.17 17.75 1.42
C GLY A 149 3.16 18.68 0.74
N ASP A 150 3.59 19.72 1.45
CA ASP A 150 4.58 20.70 0.98
C ASP A 150 6.04 20.30 1.32
N GLN A 151 6.24 19.19 2.03
CA GLN A 151 7.56 18.73 2.44
C GLN A 151 8.22 17.91 1.34
N ARG A 152 9.42 18.30 0.92
CA ARG A 152 10.29 17.50 0.05
C ARG A 152 10.91 16.38 0.89
N LEU A 153 10.77 15.13 0.43
CA LEU A 153 11.31 13.96 1.10
C LEU A 153 12.65 13.54 0.51
N MET A 154 12.66 13.30 -0.80
CA MET A 154 13.86 12.88 -1.54
C MET A 154 13.68 13.12 -3.03
N LYS A 155 14.76 13.14 -3.79
CA LYS A 155 14.69 13.16 -5.25
C LYS A 155 14.35 11.78 -5.79
N SER A 156 13.58 11.72 -6.87
CA SER A 156 13.26 10.45 -7.54
C SER A 156 14.50 9.74 -8.10
N SER A 157 15.57 10.49 -8.42
CA SER A 157 16.85 9.97 -8.85
C SER A 157 17.62 9.22 -7.76
N GLU A 158 17.28 9.43 -6.48
CA GLU A 158 17.89 8.72 -5.34
C GLU A 158 17.22 7.37 -5.08
N LEU A 159 16.09 7.07 -5.75
CA LEU A 159 15.48 5.74 -5.70
C LEU A 159 16.38 4.71 -6.36
N VAL A 160 16.59 3.58 -5.70
CA VAL A 160 17.35 2.44 -6.24
C VAL A 160 16.70 1.89 -7.52
N VAL A 161 15.38 1.99 -7.62
CA VAL A 161 14.58 1.59 -8.78
C VAL A 161 14.03 2.83 -9.47
N HIS A 162 14.34 3.01 -10.76
CA HIS A 162 14.03 4.21 -11.50
C HIS A 162 12.70 4.13 -12.27
N GLY A 163 12.20 5.28 -12.71
CA GLY A 163 10.99 5.45 -13.50
C GLY A 163 9.77 5.88 -12.68
N LEU A 164 8.82 6.55 -13.35
CA LEU A 164 7.64 7.14 -12.70
C LEU A 164 6.77 6.10 -11.98
N HIS A 165 6.65 4.89 -12.54
CA HIS A 165 5.93 3.81 -11.88
C HIS A 165 6.57 3.40 -10.53
N ASN A 166 7.90 3.46 -10.42
CA ASN A 166 8.59 3.20 -9.16
C ASN A 166 8.53 4.39 -8.20
N ALA A 167 8.46 5.62 -8.71
CA ALA A 167 8.13 6.78 -7.89
C ALA A 167 6.72 6.64 -7.27
N ALA A 168 5.72 6.25 -8.06
CA ALA A 168 4.37 5.97 -7.54
C ALA A 168 4.38 4.83 -6.49
N ASN A 169 5.11 3.74 -6.74
CA ASN A 169 5.29 2.66 -5.78
C ASN A 169 5.93 3.13 -4.46
N ALA A 170 6.95 3.99 -4.56
CA ALA A 170 7.61 4.57 -3.38
C ALA A 170 6.66 5.49 -2.59
N LEU A 171 5.89 6.33 -3.28
CA LEU A 171 4.88 7.20 -2.64
C LEU A 171 3.80 6.38 -1.92
N ALA A 172 3.32 5.29 -2.53
CA ALA A 172 2.40 4.36 -1.89
C ALA A 172 3.00 3.74 -0.62
N ALA A 173 4.25 3.26 -0.68
CA ALA A 173 4.94 2.67 0.45
C ALA A 173 5.18 3.68 1.58
N LEU A 174 5.59 4.92 1.24
CA LEU A 174 5.74 6.04 2.19
C LEU A 174 4.42 6.35 2.88
N ALA A 175 3.33 6.49 2.11
CA ALA A 175 1.99 6.75 2.66
C ALA A 175 1.54 5.64 3.62
N MET A 176 1.78 4.38 3.30
CA MET A 176 1.45 3.25 4.18
C MET A 176 2.28 3.26 5.47
N CYS A 177 3.60 3.45 5.38
CA CYS A 177 4.49 3.52 6.54
C CYS A 177 4.14 4.71 7.45
N ARG A 178 3.86 5.88 6.84
CA ARG A 178 3.44 7.08 7.58
C ARG A 178 2.12 6.86 8.31
N SER A 179 1.19 6.13 7.68
CA SER A 179 -0.12 5.79 8.25
C SER A 179 -0.04 4.99 9.55
N VAL A 180 0.98 4.16 9.72
CA VAL A 180 1.23 3.38 10.95
C VAL A 180 2.19 4.07 11.92
N GLY A 181 2.51 5.35 11.69
CA GLY A 181 3.28 6.16 12.64
C GLY A 181 4.80 6.14 12.44
N VAL A 182 5.31 5.63 11.31
CA VAL A 182 6.74 5.72 10.99
C VAL A 182 7.09 7.18 10.68
N SER A 183 8.12 7.70 11.34
CA SER A 183 8.70 9.00 11.00
C SER A 183 9.50 8.86 9.70
N ILE A 184 9.21 9.74 8.75
CA ILE A 184 10.01 9.88 7.53
C ILE A 184 10.96 11.05 7.80
N ALA A 185 12.19 10.72 8.21
CA ALA A 185 13.27 11.66 8.47
C ALA A 185 14.30 11.58 7.36
#